data_05c7c0ef96e6c784405e32c542dcfae4
#
_entry.id   05c7c0ef96e6c784405e32c542dcfae4
#
_cell.length_a   1.000
_cell.length_b   1.000
_cell.length_c   1.000
_cell.angle_alpha   90.00
_cell.angle_beta   90.00
_cell.angle_gamma   90.00
#
_symmetry.space_group_name_H-M   'P 1'
#
loop_
_entity.id
_entity.type
_entity.pdbx_description
1 polymer ?
#
loop_
_entity_poly.entity_id
_entity_poly.type
_entity_poly.pdbx_seq_one_letter_code
_entity_poly.pdbx_strand_id
1 'polypeptide(L)'
;SFVGSVKMCIRDRIKNTGLVEIPMGTTLREIVEEIGGGIPGGKKFKAAQTGGPSGGCIPASLMDTPIDYDNLTAIGCMMGSGGLIVMDEDDCMVDIAKFFLNFTVDESCGKCTPCRVGTKRLLEMLEKITSGNATLRDLDKLEELCHYIKANSLCGLGQTAPNPVLATLKFFRNEYVAHVVDKKCPAGVCKALLSYEILEDRCRGCTACARKCPVGAISGNVKEPHVINKSLCVKCGVCMQTCKFGAIVKR
;
A
#
# COMPACT_ATOMS: atom_id res chain seq x y z
N SER A 1 38.00 8.67 -9.28
CA SER A 1 36.74 8.48 -8.57
C SER A 1 36.32 7.02 -8.71
N PHE A 2 36.21 6.30 -7.64
CA PHE A 2 35.59 4.97 -7.64
C PHE A 2 34.09 5.19 -7.87
N VAL A 3 33.62 4.90 -9.09
CA VAL A 3 32.19 4.76 -9.31
C VAL A 3 31.81 3.39 -8.77
N GLY A 4 31.25 3.35 -7.57
CA GLY A 4 30.71 2.12 -7.01
C GLY A 4 29.50 1.67 -7.80
N SER A 5 29.21 0.37 -7.78
CA SER A 5 27.95 -0.20 -8.28
C SER A 5 27.13 -0.75 -7.13
N VAL A 6 25.81 -0.85 -7.34
CA VAL A 6 24.89 -1.52 -6.42
C VAL A 6 24.13 -2.62 -7.16
N LYS A 7 23.99 -3.76 -6.50
CA LYS A 7 23.12 -4.86 -6.96
C LYS A 7 21.73 -4.66 -6.38
N MET A 8 20.73 -4.53 -7.23
CA MET A 8 19.35 -4.30 -6.84
C MET A 8 18.46 -5.45 -7.30
N CYS A 9 17.61 -5.93 -6.40
CA CYS A 9 16.54 -6.86 -6.72
C CYS A 9 15.25 -6.07 -6.97
N ILE A 10 14.87 -5.96 -8.25
CA ILE A 10 13.67 -5.23 -8.68
C ILE A 10 12.51 -6.21 -8.79
N ARG A 11 11.37 -5.89 -8.17
CA ARG A 11 10.21 -6.78 -8.15
C ARG A 11 8.87 -6.04 -8.00
N ASP A 12 7.80 -6.82 -8.06
CA ASP A 12 6.38 -6.51 -7.94
C ASP A 12 5.80 -5.84 -9.21
N ARG A 13 5.34 -4.59 -9.15
CA ARG A 13 4.60 -3.91 -10.24
C ARG A 13 5.52 -3.38 -11.34
N ILE A 14 6.35 -4.27 -11.91
CA ILE A 14 7.30 -3.90 -12.98
C ILE A 14 7.37 -5.02 -14.02
N LYS A 15 7.61 -4.69 -15.29
CA LYS A 15 7.63 -5.68 -16.38
C LYS A 15 8.80 -6.64 -16.26
N ASN A 16 10.01 -6.11 -16.06
CA ASN A 16 11.23 -6.91 -15.96
C ASN A 16 11.63 -7.00 -14.49
N THR A 17 11.35 -8.15 -13.88
CA THR A 17 11.77 -8.46 -12.51
C THR A 17 13.11 -9.18 -12.53
N GLY A 18 13.97 -8.93 -11.57
CA GLY A 18 15.24 -9.62 -11.45
C GLY A 18 16.29 -8.87 -10.68
N LEU A 19 17.51 -9.42 -10.72
CA LEU A 19 18.70 -8.82 -10.14
C LEU A 19 19.44 -8.01 -11.20
N VAL A 20 19.72 -6.76 -10.90
CA VAL A 20 20.48 -5.86 -11.78
C VAL A 20 21.65 -5.27 -11.02
N GLU A 21 22.74 -5.00 -11.71
CA GLU A 21 23.86 -4.22 -11.19
C GLU A 21 23.90 -2.88 -11.93
N ILE A 22 23.85 -1.80 -11.17
CA ILE A 22 23.79 -0.42 -11.68
C ILE A 22 24.91 0.42 -11.08
N PRO A 23 25.43 1.41 -11.80
CA PRO A 23 26.31 2.42 -11.22
C PRO A 23 25.60 3.19 -10.11
N MET A 24 26.34 3.55 -9.07
CA MET A 24 25.83 4.46 -8.02
C MET A 24 25.50 5.83 -8.66
N GLY A 25 24.36 6.37 -8.29
CA GLY A 25 23.86 7.64 -8.85
C GLY A 25 22.94 7.47 -10.06
N THR A 26 22.69 6.22 -10.53
CA THR A 26 21.59 5.95 -11.48
C THR A 26 20.27 6.38 -10.85
N THR A 27 19.43 7.09 -11.59
CA THR A 27 18.16 7.60 -11.08
C THR A 27 17.13 6.47 -10.93
N LEU A 28 16.19 6.64 -9.99
CA LEU A 28 15.07 5.70 -9.86
C LEU A 28 14.26 5.61 -11.17
N ARG A 29 14.14 6.69 -11.92
CA ARG A 29 13.47 6.72 -13.23
C ARG A 29 14.13 5.77 -14.23
N GLU A 30 15.44 5.88 -14.41
CA GLU A 30 16.20 4.99 -15.31
C GLU A 30 16.03 3.52 -14.91
N ILE A 31 16.06 3.23 -13.60
CA ILE A 31 15.88 1.86 -13.09
C ILE A 31 14.48 1.34 -13.41
N VAL A 32 13.44 2.13 -13.18
CA VAL A 32 12.04 1.70 -13.36
C VAL A 32 11.64 1.68 -14.83
N GLU A 33 11.96 2.71 -15.59
CA GLU A 33 11.48 2.88 -16.96
C GLU A 33 12.36 2.14 -17.98
N GLU A 34 13.68 2.30 -17.91
CA GLU A 34 14.60 1.75 -18.91
C GLU A 34 14.97 0.29 -18.59
N ILE A 35 15.46 0.03 -17.38
CA ILE A 35 15.89 -1.32 -16.99
C ILE A 35 14.68 -2.21 -16.69
N GLY A 36 13.76 -1.71 -15.87
CA GLY A 36 12.54 -2.41 -15.46
C GLY A 36 11.47 -2.48 -16.55
N GLY A 37 11.59 -1.70 -17.62
CA GLY A 37 10.62 -1.67 -18.73
C GLY A 37 9.28 -1.03 -18.38
N GLY A 38 9.19 -0.33 -17.25
CA GLY A 38 8.00 0.38 -16.78
C GLY A 38 6.92 -0.52 -16.16
N ILE A 39 5.80 0.08 -15.83
CA ILE A 39 4.67 -0.58 -15.16
C ILE A 39 3.85 -1.39 -16.18
N PRO A 40 3.47 -2.66 -15.85
CA PRO A 40 2.63 -3.47 -16.73
C PRO A 40 1.24 -2.86 -16.96
N GLY A 41 0.65 -3.13 -18.13
CA GLY A 41 -0.73 -2.76 -18.44
C GLY A 41 -1.00 -1.26 -18.59
N GLY A 42 0.04 -0.43 -18.78
CA GLY A 42 -0.11 1.02 -18.98
C GLY A 42 -0.51 1.79 -17.71
N LYS A 43 -0.41 1.17 -16.54
CA LYS A 43 -0.67 1.82 -15.26
C LYS A 43 0.45 2.80 -14.91
N LYS A 44 0.12 3.72 -14.00
CA LYS A 44 1.07 4.74 -13.55
C LYS A 44 1.92 4.22 -12.39
N PHE A 45 3.20 4.55 -12.42
CA PHE A 45 4.08 4.39 -11.27
C PHE A 45 3.58 5.26 -10.11
N LYS A 46 3.49 4.71 -8.93
CA LYS A 46 3.05 5.41 -7.72
C LYS A 46 4.21 5.66 -6.77
N ALA A 47 4.95 4.63 -6.45
CA ALA A 47 6.07 4.70 -5.53
C ALA A 47 7.00 3.50 -5.68
N ALA A 48 8.18 3.59 -5.10
CA ALA A 48 9.07 2.47 -4.90
C ALA A 48 9.58 2.42 -3.46
N GLN A 49 9.59 1.24 -2.86
CA GLN A 49 10.20 0.99 -1.55
C GLN A 49 11.63 0.53 -1.76
N THR A 50 12.59 1.25 -1.17
CA THR A 50 14.01 0.87 -1.16
C THR A 50 14.41 0.29 0.19
N GLY A 51 15.46 -0.54 0.23
CA GLY A 51 16.01 -1.05 1.48
C GLY A 51 15.17 -2.08 2.21
N GLY A 52 14.18 -2.68 1.53
CA GLY A 52 13.29 -3.68 2.13
C GLY A 52 12.35 -3.09 3.19
N PRO A 53 11.91 -3.91 4.18
CA PRO A 53 10.93 -3.49 5.19
C PRO A 53 11.38 -2.34 6.10
N SER A 54 12.68 -2.13 6.21
CA SER A 54 13.27 -1.09 7.08
C SER A 54 13.62 0.18 6.32
N GLY A 55 13.45 0.18 5.02
CA GLY A 55 13.79 1.30 4.14
C GLY A 55 12.72 2.38 4.09
N GLY A 56 12.72 3.15 3.02
CA GLY A 56 11.78 4.24 2.81
C GLY A 56 11.05 4.12 1.48
N CYS A 57 9.93 4.82 1.38
CA CYS A 57 9.12 4.89 0.19
C CYS A 57 9.43 6.16 -0.61
N ILE A 58 9.77 6.02 -1.88
CA ILE A 58 10.07 7.11 -2.81
C ILE A 58 8.85 7.30 -3.71
N PRO A 59 8.14 8.44 -3.64
CA PRO A 59 6.96 8.71 -4.46
C PRO A 59 7.36 9.07 -5.91
N ALA A 60 6.39 9.04 -6.81
CA ALA A 60 6.57 9.41 -8.22
C ALA A 60 7.17 10.82 -8.43
N SER A 61 6.88 11.77 -7.52
CA SER A 61 7.44 13.13 -7.57
C SER A 61 8.96 13.18 -7.35
N LEU A 62 9.56 12.10 -6.84
CA LEU A 62 10.99 11.98 -6.56
C LEU A 62 11.67 10.91 -7.44
N MET A 63 11.08 10.54 -8.57
CA MET A 63 11.66 9.53 -9.48
C MET A 63 13.05 9.88 -10.00
N ASP A 64 13.39 11.14 -10.05
CA ASP A 64 14.71 11.60 -10.53
C ASP A 64 15.78 11.61 -9.43
N THR A 65 15.47 11.05 -8.25
CA THR A 65 16.45 10.90 -7.17
C THR A 65 17.51 9.86 -7.57
N PRO A 66 18.81 10.25 -7.51
CA PRO A 66 19.90 9.30 -7.70
C PRO A 66 19.90 8.24 -6.59
N ILE A 67 20.11 7.00 -6.98
CA ILE A 67 20.21 5.87 -6.03
C ILE A 67 21.65 5.78 -5.53
N ASP A 68 21.88 6.48 -4.45
CA ASP A 68 23.11 6.46 -3.65
C ASP A 68 22.81 6.70 -2.17
N TYR A 69 23.80 6.57 -1.32
CA TYR A 69 23.61 6.66 0.14
C TYR A 69 23.18 8.05 0.60
N ASP A 70 23.78 9.08 0.03
CA ASP A 70 23.58 10.48 0.47
C ASP A 70 22.22 10.98 0.04
N ASN A 71 21.85 10.81 -1.24
CA ASN A 71 20.57 11.25 -1.77
C ASN A 71 19.39 10.49 -1.15
N LEU A 72 19.52 9.17 -0.94
CA LEU A 72 18.48 8.38 -0.29
C LEU A 72 18.29 8.81 1.17
N THR A 73 19.39 9.03 1.89
CA THR A 73 19.34 9.50 3.29
C THR A 73 18.69 10.89 3.39
N ALA A 74 18.98 11.79 2.47
CA ALA A 74 18.42 13.14 2.44
C ALA A 74 16.89 13.16 2.31
N ILE A 75 16.30 12.20 1.60
CA ILE A 75 14.83 12.07 1.48
C ILE A 75 14.20 11.20 2.59
N GLY A 76 15.02 10.66 3.51
CA GLY A 76 14.56 9.80 4.60
C GLY A 76 14.43 8.32 4.24
N CYS A 77 15.05 7.91 3.14
CA CYS A 77 15.12 6.53 2.69
C CYS A 77 16.51 5.93 2.97
N MET A 78 16.67 4.65 2.72
CA MET A 78 17.96 3.96 2.79
C MET A 78 18.09 2.93 1.67
N MET A 79 19.30 2.65 1.26
CA MET A 79 19.55 1.65 0.23
C MET A 79 19.36 0.21 0.75
N GLY A 80 19.74 -0.04 2.01
CA GLY A 80 19.68 -1.36 2.63
C GLY A 80 20.44 -2.39 1.82
N SER A 81 19.81 -3.55 1.57
CA SER A 81 20.37 -4.65 0.79
C SER A 81 20.13 -4.53 -0.74
N GLY A 82 19.69 -3.38 -1.22
CA GLY A 82 19.39 -3.17 -2.65
C GLY A 82 18.04 -3.73 -3.10
N GLY A 83 17.13 -4.04 -2.19
CA GLY A 83 15.76 -4.41 -2.54
C GLY A 83 14.99 -3.20 -3.06
N LEU A 84 14.33 -3.34 -4.23
CA LEU A 84 13.46 -2.32 -4.81
C LEU A 84 12.11 -2.94 -5.12
N ILE A 85 11.09 -2.50 -4.41
CA ILE A 85 9.71 -2.95 -4.57
C ILE A 85 8.94 -1.84 -5.26
N VAL A 86 8.48 -2.08 -6.47
CA VAL A 86 7.76 -1.10 -7.29
C VAL A 86 6.26 -1.23 -7.06
N MET A 87 5.57 -0.10 -6.91
CA MET A 87 4.14 0.00 -6.65
C MET A 87 3.46 0.84 -7.73
N ASP A 88 2.26 0.43 -8.11
CA ASP A 88 1.41 1.13 -9.08
C ASP A 88 0.23 1.86 -8.42
N GLU A 89 -0.60 2.49 -9.23
CA GLU A 89 -1.77 3.26 -8.77
C GLU A 89 -2.82 2.42 -8.03
N ASP A 90 -2.81 1.09 -8.19
CA ASP A 90 -3.73 0.18 -7.51
C ASP A 90 -3.23 -0.26 -6.12
N ASP A 91 -2.03 0.13 -5.72
CA ASP A 91 -1.49 -0.19 -4.40
C ASP A 91 -1.91 0.85 -3.35
N CYS A 92 -2.39 0.39 -2.21
CA CYS A 92 -2.75 1.25 -1.08
C CYS A 92 -1.53 1.47 -0.19
N MET A 93 -1.11 2.72 -0.03
CA MET A 93 0.10 3.03 0.74
C MET A 93 -0.04 2.76 2.24
N VAL A 94 -1.26 2.80 2.78
CA VAL A 94 -1.54 2.43 4.17
C VAL A 94 -1.40 0.92 4.36
N ASP A 95 -1.89 0.12 3.41
CA ASP A 95 -1.79 -1.34 3.44
C ASP A 95 -0.34 -1.81 3.23
N ILE A 96 0.40 -1.14 2.37
CA ILE A 96 1.84 -1.36 2.15
C ILE A 96 2.63 -1.08 3.44
N ALA A 97 2.37 0.05 4.10
CA ALA A 97 3.00 0.36 5.40
C ALA A 97 2.69 -0.71 6.45
N LYS A 98 1.44 -1.17 6.51
CA LYS A 98 1.01 -2.26 7.38
C LYS A 98 1.75 -3.56 7.08
N PHE A 99 1.89 -3.92 5.80
CA PHE A 99 2.60 -5.12 5.36
C PHE A 99 4.06 -5.13 5.82
N PHE A 100 4.80 -4.04 5.61
CA PHE A 100 6.20 -3.96 6.06
C PHE A 100 6.33 -3.95 7.58
N LEU A 101 5.41 -3.29 8.27
CA LEU A 101 5.44 -3.26 9.73
C LEU A 101 5.12 -4.64 10.33
N ASN A 102 4.20 -5.40 9.74
CA ASN A 102 3.90 -6.77 10.17
C ASN A 102 5.16 -7.63 10.13
N PHE A 103 5.90 -7.60 9.02
CA PHE A 103 7.18 -8.28 8.91
C PHE A 103 8.15 -7.88 10.05
N THR A 104 8.25 -6.59 10.36
CA THR A 104 9.13 -6.12 11.44
C THR A 104 8.67 -6.58 12.82
N VAL A 105 7.35 -6.69 13.05
CA VAL A 105 6.79 -7.26 14.29
C VAL A 105 7.20 -8.71 14.46
N ASP A 106 7.11 -9.50 13.37
CA ASP A 106 7.46 -10.93 13.38
C ASP A 106 8.98 -11.14 13.60
N GLU A 107 9.82 -10.28 13.03
CA GLU A 107 11.29 -10.33 13.16
C GLU A 107 11.83 -9.72 14.48
N SER A 108 10.98 -9.13 15.30
CA SER A 108 11.41 -8.51 16.56
C SER A 108 11.91 -9.56 17.54
N CYS A 109 13.14 -9.41 18.01
CA CYS A 109 13.73 -10.27 19.04
C CYS A 109 13.03 -10.17 20.41
N GLY A 110 12.13 -9.21 20.60
CA GLY A 110 11.35 -9.00 21.81
C GLY A 110 12.12 -8.40 23.01
N LYS A 111 13.38 -7.99 22.84
CA LYS A 111 14.25 -7.55 23.96
C LYS A 111 13.85 -6.18 24.50
N CYS A 112 13.74 -5.16 23.67
CA CYS A 112 13.42 -3.80 24.13
C CYS A 112 11.95 -3.44 23.98
N THR A 113 11.37 -2.78 24.98
CA THR A 113 9.94 -2.43 25.02
C THR A 113 9.51 -1.53 23.87
N PRO A 114 10.26 -0.48 23.45
CA PRO A 114 9.86 0.35 22.33
C PRO A 114 9.65 -0.44 21.03
N CYS A 115 10.52 -1.38 20.72
CA CYS A 115 10.35 -2.27 19.57
C CYS A 115 9.23 -3.29 19.82
N ARG A 116 9.35 -4.14 20.85
CA ARG A 116 8.43 -5.25 21.12
C ARG A 116 6.97 -4.81 21.24
N VAL A 117 6.70 -3.78 22.03
CA VAL A 117 5.34 -3.29 22.29
C VAL A 117 4.96 -2.22 21.27
N GLY A 118 5.86 -1.29 20.98
CA GLY A 118 5.57 -0.15 20.11
C GLY A 118 5.23 -0.56 18.68
N THR A 119 5.98 -1.48 18.07
CA THR A 119 5.69 -1.95 16.71
C THR A 119 4.34 -2.66 16.62
N LYS A 120 3.96 -3.45 17.63
CA LYS A 120 2.62 -4.07 17.71
C LYS A 120 1.52 -3.01 17.79
N ARG A 121 1.71 -1.96 18.60
CA ARG A 121 0.74 -0.85 18.69
C ARG A 121 0.62 -0.08 17.40
N LEU A 122 1.74 0.16 16.69
CA LEU A 122 1.69 0.75 15.36
C LEU A 122 0.88 -0.13 14.37
N LEU A 123 1.10 -1.45 14.41
CA LEU A 123 0.36 -2.38 13.57
C LEU A 123 -1.13 -2.34 13.85
N GLU A 124 -1.55 -2.41 15.12
CA GLU A 124 -2.95 -2.27 15.54
C GLU A 124 -3.57 -0.95 15.07
N MET A 125 -2.81 0.15 15.11
CA MET A 125 -3.28 1.46 14.61
C MET A 125 -3.46 1.46 13.08
N LEU A 126 -2.55 0.84 12.31
CA LEU A 126 -2.71 0.69 10.86
C LEU A 126 -3.88 -0.25 10.50
N GLU A 127 -4.10 -1.31 11.27
CA GLU A 127 -5.28 -2.17 11.14
C GLU A 127 -6.57 -1.39 11.41
N LYS A 128 -6.58 -0.55 12.44
CA LYS A 128 -7.70 0.34 12.76
C LYS A 128 -7.99 1.32 11.62
N ILE A 129 -6.95 1.86 10.96
CA ILE A 129 -7.08 2.76 9.81
C ILE A 129 -7.63 1.99 8.60
N THR A 130 -7.05 0.84 8.26
CA THR A 130 -7.47 0.03 7.10
C THR A 130 -8.85 -0.60 7.27
N SER A 131 -9.34 -0.73 8.50
CA SER A 131 -10.72 -1.15 8.83
C SER A 131 -11.74 -0.03 8.89
N GLY A 132 -11.30 1.25 8.78
CA GLY A 132 -12.19 2.42 8.81
C GLY A 132 -12.61 2.88 10.20
N ASN A 133 -12.04 2.31 11.27
CA ASN A 133 -12.42 2.61 12.65
C ASN A 133 -11.54 3.71 13.30
N ALA A 134 -10.57 4.23 12.58
CA ALA A 134 -9.67 5.27 13.07
C ALA A 134 -10.27 6.68 12.96
N THR A 135 -9.68 7.60 13.73
CA THR A 135 -9.97 9.03 13.76
C THR A 135 -8.72 9.83 13.34
N LEU A 136 -8.88 11.13 13.05
CA LEU A 136 -7.73 12.00 12.74
C LEU A 136 -6.71 12.03 13.88
N ARG A 137 -7.17 12.03 15.13
CA ARG A 137 -6.28 11.95 16.30
C ARG A 137 -5.43 10.68 16.33
N ASP A 138 -5.92 9.59 15.75
CA ASP A 138 -5.13 8.37 15.65
C ASP A 138 -3.95 8.53 14.67
N LEU A 139 -4.06 9.39 13.64
CA LEU A 139 -2.94 9.69 12.74
C LEU A 139 -1.82 10.46 13.45
N ASP A 140 -2.17 11.44 14.27
CA ASP A 140 -1.18 12.20 15.03
C ASP A 140 -0.46 11.30 16.03
N LYS A 141 -1.20 10.43 16.72
CA LYS A 141 -0.61 9.44 17.64
C LYS A 141 0.26 8.40 16.92
N LEU A 142 -0.11 8.00 15.70
CA LEU A 142 0.68 7.08 14.89
C LEU A 142 2.04 7.69 14.58
N GLU A 143 2.08 8.95 14.17
CA GLU A 143 3.29 9.68 13.85
C GLU A 143 4.18 9.88 15.09
N GLU A 144 3.58 10.30 16.21
CA GLU A 144 4.27 10.45 17.51
C GLU A 144 4.90 9.13 17.99
N LEU A 145 4.13 8.03 17.92
CA LEU A 145 4.63 6.72 18.31
C LEU A 145 5.76 6.23 17.40
N CYS A 146 5.70 6.52 16.10
CA CYS A 146 6.80 6.23 15.18
C CYS A 146 8.10 6.90 15.61
N HIS A 147 8.06 8.19 15.94
CA HIS A 147 9.22 8.94 16.41
C HIS A 147 9.74 8.40 17.75
N TYR A 148 8.83 8.05 18.66
CA TYR A 148 9.22 7.46 19.94
C TYR A 148 9.96 6.14 19.78
N ILE A 149 9.44 5.22 18.95
CA ILE A 149 10.08 3.92 18.71
C ILE A 149 11.46 4.11 18.07
N LYS A 150 11.55 4.99 17.08
CA LYS A 150 12.80 5.29 16.37
C LYS A 150 13.89 5.78 17.34
N ALA A 151 13.53 6.69 18.25
CA ALA A 151 14.47 7.29 19.19
C ALA A 151 14.90 6.37 20.35
N ASN A 152 14.01 5.45 20.78
CA ASN A 152 14.20 4.70 22.02
C ASN A 152 14.50 3.20 21.81
N SER A 153 14.51 2.70 20.57
CA SER A 153 14.86 1.30 20.29
C SER A 153 16.37 1.07 20.39
N LEU A 154 16.77 -0.09 20.91
CA LEU A 154 18.17 -0.41 21.19
C LEU A 154 18.99 -0.83 19.96
N CYS A 155 18.34 -1.26 18.88
CA CYS A 155 19.04 -1.73 17.68
C CYS A 155 18.39 -1.22 16.40
N GLY A 156 19.09 -1.40 15.28
CA GLY A 156 18.67 -0.94 13.95
C GLY A 156 17.29 -1.43 13.53
N LEU A 157 16.86 -2.65 13.89
CA LEU A 157 15.53 -3.14 13.53
C LEU A 157 14.43 -2.21 14.09
N GLY A 158 14.45 -1.95 15.39
CA GLY A 158 13.44 -1.08 16.01
C GLY A 158 13.58 0.38 15.60
N GLN A 159 14.81 0.87 15.40
CA GLN A 159 15.06 2.25 14.95
C GLN A 159 14.57 2.51 13.53
N THR A 160 14.54 1.50 12.68
CA THR A 160 14.11 1.63 11.27
C THR A 160 12.70 1.10 11.00
N ALA A 161 12.13 0.30 11.90
CA ALA A 161 10.77 -0.22 11.80
C ALA A 161 9.70 0.82 11.42
N PRO A 162 9.72 2.05 11.97
CA PRO A 162 8.74 3.07 11.63
C PRO A 162 8.98 3.77 10.29
N ASN A 163 10.12 3.57 9.62
CA ASN A 163 10.45 4.31 8.40
C ASN A 163 9.41 4.17 7.29
N PRO A 164 8.88 2.99 6.94
CA PRO A 164 7.83 2.87 5.92
C PRO A 164 6.56 3.63 6.30
N VAL A 165 6.18 3.62 7.58
CA VAL A 165 5.00 4.35 8.08
C VAL A 165 5.23 5.86 7.97
N LEU A 166 6.37 6.36 8.43
CA LEU A 166 6.72 7.79 8.35
C LEU A 166 6.81 8.27 6.90
N ALA A 167 7.44 7.50 6.02
CA ALA A 167 7.56 7.84 4.61
C ALA A 167 6.18 7.90 3.92
N THR A 168 5.33 6.90 4.15
CA THR A 168 3.98 6.90 3.57
C THR A 168 3.08 7.98 4.17
N LEU A 169 3.19 8.29 5.46
CA LEU A 169 2.50 9.43 6.08
C LEU A 169 2.97 10.76 5.47
N LYS A 170 4.27 10.93 5.23
CA LYS A 170 4.83 12.16 4.65
C LYS A 170 4.35 12.39 3.23
N PHE A 171 4.39 11.37 2.37
CA PHE A 171 4.15 11.52 0.93
C PHE A 171 2.73 11.20 0.49
N PHE A 172 1.98 10.42 1.27
CA PHE A 172 0.63 9.95 0.93
C PHE A 172 -0.37 10.21 2.06
N ARG A 173 -0.21 11.30 2.81
CA ARG A 173 -1.13 11.68 3.91
C ARG A 173 -2.59 11.76 3.46
N ASN A 174 -2.83 12.15 2.23
CA ASN A 174 -4.16 12.17 1.63
C ASN A 174 -4.84 10.79 1.62
N GLU A 175 -4.10 9.70 1.38
CA GLU A 175 -4.67 8.36 1.45
C GLU A 175 -5.05 7.97 2.89
N TYR A 176 -4.21 8.32 3.88
CA TYR A 176 -4.55 8.11 5.29
C TYR A 176 -5.81 8.88 5.69
N VAL A 177 -5.91 10.15 5.29
CA VAL A 177 -7.09 10.98 5.53
C VAL A 177 -8.34 10.37 4.87
N ALA A 178 -8.25 9.92 3.62
CA ALA A 178 -9.36 9.27 2.93
C ALA A 178 -9.84 8.00 3.67
N HIS A 179 -8.92 7.18 4.22
CA HIS A 179 -9.28 6.01 5.02
C HIS A 179 -9.99 6.40 6.33
N VAL A 180 -9.56 7.50 6.95
CA VAL A 180 -10.04 7.91 8.28
C VAL A 180 -11.32 8.76 8.19
N VAL A 181 -11.38 9.73 7.26
CA VAL A 181 -12.50 10.69 7.13
C VAL A 181 -13.56 10.14 6.18
N ASP A 182 -13.14 9.81 4.95
CA ASP A 182 -14.07 9.42 3.88
C ASP A 182 -14.47 7.94 3.99
N LYS A 183 -13.82 7.18 4.89
CA LYS A 183 -14.00 5.72 5.05
C LYS A 183 -13.84 4.99 3.72
N LYS A 184 -12.90 5.44 2.90
CA LYS A 184 -12.66 4.95 1.55
C LYS A 184 -11.19 4.66 1.33
N CYS A 185 -10.90 3.54 0.69
CA CYS A 185 -9.56 3.20 0.21
C CYS A 185 -9.43 3.66 -1.25
N PRO A 186 -8.62 4.69 -1.59
CA PRO A 186 -8.51 5.18 -2.97
C PRO A 186 -8.07 4.09 -3.96
N ALA A 187 -7.14 3.23 -3.56
CA ALA A 187 -6.70 2.08 -4.36
C ALA A 187 -7.69 0.90 -4.36
N GLY A 188 -8.71 0.93 -3.50
CA GLY A 188 -9.69 -0.13 -3.39
C GLY A 188 -9.11 -1.49 -2.96
N VAL A 189 -8.09 -1.50 -2.11
CA VAL A 189 -7.42 -2.72 -1.60
C VAL A 189 -7.99 -3.13 -0.25
N CYS A 190 -8.25 -2.16 0.64
CA CYS A 190 -8.68 -2.41 2.01
C CYS A 190 -10.11 -2.95 2.04
N LYS A 191 -10.26 -4.27 2.21
CA LYS A 191 -11.56 -4.98 2.14
C LYS A 191 -12.63 -4.38 3.05
N ALA A 192 -12.27 -3.91 4.24
CA ALA A 192 -13.21 -3.32 5.18
C ALA A 192 -13.85 -2.04 4.66
N LEU A 193 -13.14 -1.28 3.82
CA LEU A 193 -13.59 -0.02 3.23
C LEU A 193 -14.19 -0.17 1.83
N LEU A 194 -14.15 -1.37 1.25
CA LEU A 194 -14.76 -1.61 -0.05
C LEU A 194 -16.28 -1.60 0.06
N SER A 195 -16.91 -1.02 -0.94
CA SER A 195 -18.33 -1.21 -1.20
C SER A 195 -18.55 -1.50 -2.68
N TYR A 196 -19.57 -2.30 -2.95
CA TYR A 196 -20.04 -2.54 -4.31
C TYR A 196 -21.41 -1.90 -4.47
N GLU A 197 -21.64 -1.27 -5.61
CA GLU A 197 -22.88 -0.60 -5.93
C GLU A 197 -23.32 -0.99 -7.32
N ILE A 198 -24.63 -1.19 -7.50
CA ILE A 198 -25.24 -1.47 -8.80
C ILE A 198 -25.73 -0.13 -9.35
N LEU A 199 -25.23 0.24 -10.53
CA LEU A 199 -25.68 1.40 -11.27
C LEU A 199 -27.02 1.07 -11.94
N GLU A 200 -28.08 1.75 -11.54
CA GLU A 200 -29.44 1.50 -12.01
C GLU A 200 -29.56 1.69 -13.53
N ASP A 201 -28.91 2.73 -14.07
CA ASP A 201 -28.88 3.07 -15.50
C ASP A 201 -28.29 1.96 -16.38
N ARG A 202 -27.39 1.13 -15.84
CA ARG A 202 -26.72 0.03 -16.54
C ARG A 202 -27.29 -1.33 -16.21
N CYS A 203 -28.05 -1.45 -15.13
CA CYS A 203 -28.59 -2.72 -14.69
C CYS A 203 -29.77 -3.16 -15.58
N ARG A 204 -29.68 -4.34 -16.16
CA ARG A 204 -30.74 -4.93 -17.01
C ARG A 204 -31.63 -5.93 -16.27
N GLY A 205 -31.48 -6.08 -14.94
CA GLY A 205 -32.31 -7.01 -14.17
C GLY A 205 -32.15 -8.48 -14.55
N CYS A 206 -30.97 -8.90 -15.02
CA CYS A 206 -30.73 -10.25 -15.52
C CYS A 206 -30.54 -11.32 -14.41
N THR A 207 -30.58 -10.94 -13.15
CA THR A 207 -30.41 -11.79 -11.95
C THR A 207 -29.09 -12.55 -11.81
N ALA A 208 -28.18 -12.46 -12.77
CA ALA A 208 -26.93 -13.25 -12.74
C ALA A 208 -26.08 -13.00 -11.48
N CYS A 209 -25.96 -11.74 -11.07
CA CYS A 209 -25.22 -11.36 -9.85
C CYS A 209 -25.90 -11.86 -8.58
N ALA A 210 -27.24 -11.83 -8.49
CA ALA A 210 -27.98 -12.33 -7.34
C ALA A 210 -27.82 -13.85 -7.18
N ARG A 211 -27.92 -14.61 -8.27
CA ARG A 211 -27.73 -16.08 -8.26
C ARG A 211 -26.31 -16.52 -7.90
N LYS A 212 -25.31 -15.68 -8.19
CA LYS A 212 -23.89 -15.98 -7.89
C LYS A 212 -23.42 -15.42 -6.55
N CYS A 213 -24.26 -14.66 -5.87
CA CYS A 213 -23.89 -14.10 -4.56
C CYS A 213 -23.87 -15.19 -3.49
N PRO A 214 -22.71 -15.50 -2.87
CA PRO A 214 -22.58 -16.61 -1.92
C PRO A 214 -23.37 -16.40 -0.63
N VAL A 215 -23.70 -15.14 -0.31
CA VAL A 215 -24.43 -14.77 0.93
C VAL A 215 -25.81 -14.17 0.66
N GLY A 216 -26.31 -14.22 -0.58
CA GLY A 216 -27.62 -13.70 -0.93
C GLY A 216 -27.81 -12.18 -0.68
N ALA A 217 -26.73 -11.41 -0.71
CA ALA A 217 -26.76 -9.97 -0.43
C ALA A 217 -27.35 -9.12 -1.55
N ILE A 218 -27.79 -9.70 -2.67
CA ILE A 218 -28.30 -8.97 -3.84
C ILE A 218 -29.75 -9.37 -4.08
N SER A 219 -30.64 -8.39 -4.08
CA SER A 219 -32.08 -8.54 -4.31
C SER A 219 -32.55 -7.69 -5.49
N GLY A 220 -33.66 -8.06 -6.08
CA GLY A 220 -34.30 -7.37 -7.22
C GLY A 220 -35.11 -8.33 -8.06
N ASN A 221 -36.07 -7.79 -8.84
CA ASN A 221 -36.90 -8.56 -9.74
C ASN A 221 -36.28 -8.70 -11.14
N VAL A 222 -36.75 -9.65 -11.91
CA VAL A 222 -36.35 -9.82 -13.32
C VAL A 222 -36.76 -8.57 -14.11
N LYS A 223 -35.84 -8.04 -14.93
CA LYS A 223 -35.97 -6.80 -15.72
C LYS A 223 -36.00 -5.50 -14.91
N GLU A 224 -35.80 -5.55 -13.58
CA GLU A 224 -35.66 -4.38 -12.71
C GLU A 224 -34.24 -4.27 -12.18
N PRO A 225 -33.77 -3.05 -11.88
CA PRO A 225 -32.47 -2.86 -11.23
C PRO A 225 -32.36 -3.61 -9.89
N HIS A 226 -31.22 -4.28 -9.70
CA HIS A 226 -30.94 -4.98 -8.44
C HIS A 226 -30.26 -4.06 -7.46
N VAL A 227 -30.34 -4.38 -6.17
CA VAL A 227 -29.70 -3.64 -5.07
C VAL A 227 -28.83 -4.57 -4.23
N ILE A 228 -27.67 -4.05 -3.77
CA ILE A 228 -26.78 -4.79 -2.86
C ILE A 228 -27.06 -4.35 -1.43
N ASN A 229 -27.42 -5.29 -0.58
CA ASN A 229 -27.50 -5.06 0.86
C ASN A 229 -26.06 -5.01 1.44
N LYS A 230 -25.61 -3.80 1.78
CA LYS A 230 -24.25 -3.54 2.26
C LYS A 230 -23.94 -4.25 3.58
N SER A 231 -24.92 -4.50 4.44
CA SER A 231 -24.74 -5.18 5.73
C SER A 231 -24.53 -6.68 5.59
N LEU A 232 -25.09 -7.32 4.55
CA LEU A 232 -24.90 -8.74 4.26
C LEU A 232 -23.71 -9.00 3.34
N CYS A 233 -23.23 -7.99 2.61
CA CYS A 233 -22.21 -8.13 1.59
C CYS A 233 -20.83 -8.44 2.20
N VAL A 234 -20.27 -9.60 1.90
CA VAL A 234 -18.91 -10.01 2.29
C VAL A 234 -17.81 -9.46 1.38
N LYS A 235 -18.15 -8.57 0.46
CA LYS A 235 -17.21 -7.80 -0.40
C LYS A 235 -16.28 -8.69 -1.26
N CYS A 236 -16.74 -9.87 -1.69
CA CYS A 236 -15.95 -10.83 -2.47
C CYS A 236 -15.74 -10.46 -3.94
N GLY A 237 -16.53 -9.51 -4.50
CA GLY A 237 -16.40 -9.03 -5.88
C GLY A 237 -16.96 -9.95 -6.96
N VAL A 238 -17.48 -11.14 -6.64
CA VAL A 238 -18.03 -12.11 -7.61
C VAL A 238 -19.13 -11.49 -8.48
N CYS A 239 -19.98 -10.66 -7.89
CA CYS A 239 -21.06 -9.97 -8.59
C CYS A 239 -20.52 -9.05 -9.72
N MET A 240 -19.45 -8.32 -9.46
CA MET A 240 -18.81 -7.42 -10.42
C MET A 240 -18.23 -8.21 -11.60
N GLN A 241 -17.53 -9.33 -11.32
CA GLN A 241 -16.97 -10.22 -12.35
C GLN A 241 -18.08 -10.91 -13.19
N THR A 242 -19.23 -11.19 -12.58
CA THR A 242 -20.36 -11.85 -13.23
C THR A 242 -21.18 -10.90 -14.13
N CYS A 243 -21.11 -9.59 -13.86
CA CYS A 243 -21.94 -8.60 -14.55
C CYS A 243 -21.43 -8.31 -15.96
N LYS A 244 -22.06 -8.87 -16.99
CA LYS A 244 -21.73 -8.63 -18.41
C LYS A 244 -22.00 -7.20 -18.88
N PHE A 245 -22.81 -6.44 -18.13
CA PHE A 245 -23.22 -5.08 -18.49
C PHE A 245 -22.36 -3.99 -17.81
N GLY A 246 -21.36 -4.37 -17.03
CA GLY A 246 -20.54 -3.41 -16.29
C GLY A 246 -21.35 -2.53 -15.32
N ALA A 247 -22.52 -3.03 -14.87
CA ALA A 247 -23.42 -2.27 -14.01
C ALA A 247 -22.98 -2.26 -12.53
N ILE A 248 -21.98 -3.05 -12.14
CA ILE A 248 -21.51 -3.13 -10.75
C ILE A 248 -20.16 -2.47 -10.66
N VAL A 249 -20.09 -1.45 -9.82
CA VAL A 249 -18.87 -0.68 -9.58
C VAL A 249 -18.34 -0.91 -8.16
N LYS A 250 -17.04 -0.82 -8.04
CA LYS A 250 -16.31 -0.85 -6.78
C LYS A 250 -16.11 0.60 -6.31
N ARG A 251 -16.49 0.89 -5.08
CA ARG A 251 -16.32 2.21 -4.45
C ARG A 251 -15.59 2.10 -3.12
#